data_055be3cb0b9ededdd3e2eda860a1bfdf
#
_entry.id   055be3cb0b9ededdd3e2eda860a1bfdf
#
_cell.length_a   1.000
_cell.length_b   1.000
_cell.length_c   1.000
_cell.angle_alpha   90.00
_cell.angle_beta   90.00
_cell.angle_gamma   90.00
#
_symmetry.space_group_name_H-M   'P 1'
#
loop_
_entity.id
_entity.type
_entity.pdbx_description
1 polymer ?
#
loop_
_entity_poly.entity_id
_entity_poly.type
_entity_poly.pdbx_seq_one_letter_code
_entity_poly.pdbx_strand_id
1 'polypeptide(L)'
;MAAAVDCFAQKGFYGTTTHEIAAWVGVSQPYLYRLYPNKEALFAAAVDHVSVVMTDTLVAHSPASGGAGLSPEAALDAARGAYAALVADRNILRFLMHANCAVGEPLVAQAVRRCYAKQVDTVRQLLGDDEAVRRWFGAGMLDNVVAVLGLADIDEPWAHVLTAR
;
A
#
# COMPACT_ATOMS: atom_id res chain seq x y z
N MET A 1 -6.15 -8.10 -11.72
CA MET A 1 -5.56 -8.11 -10.36
C MET A 1 -6.27 -7.10 -9.45
N ALA A 2 -6.58 -5.88 -9.91
CA ALA A 2 -7.29 -4.86 -9.11
C ALA A 2 -8.53 -5.41 -8.38
N ALA A 3 -9.42 -6.13 -9.07
CA ALA A 3 -10.60 -6.72 -8.45
C ALA A 3 -10.30 -7.73 -7.31
N ALA A 4 -9.15 -8.41 -7.35
CA ALA A 4 -8.71 -9.26 -6.24
C ALA A 4 -8.25 -8.41 -5.04
N VAL A 5 -7.54 -7.30 -5.31
CA VAL A 5 -7.17 -6.32 -4.28
C VAL A 5 -8.41 -5.76 -3.59
N ASP A 6 -9.44 -5.36 -4.36
CA ASP A 6 -10.70 -4.85 -3.83
C ASP A 6 -11.41 -5.86 -2.92
N CYS A 7 -11.46 -7.12 -3.35
CA CYS A 7 -12.06 -8.20 -2.59
C CYS A 7 -11.32 -8.43 -1.25
N PHE A 8 -9.99 -8.50 -1.29
CA PHE A 8 -9.16 -8.66 -0.10
C PHE A 8 -9.16 -7.42 0.80
N ALA A 9 -9.31 -6.23 0.25
CA ALA A 9 -9.40 -4.99 1.02
C ALA A 9 -10.62 -4.95 1.95
N GLN A 10 -11.69 -5.68 1.61
CA GLN A 10 -12.92 -5.67 2.40
C GLN A 10 -12.87 -6.60 3.61
N LYS A 11 -12.31 -7.82 3.44
CA LYS A 11 -12.39 -8.89 4.45
C LYS A 11 -11.03 -9.43 4.88
N GLY A 12 -9.94 -8.95 4.27
CA GLY A 12 -8.60 -9.44 4.51
C GLY A 12 -8.34 -10.83 3.92
N PHE A 13 -7.13 -11.33 4.18
CA PHE A 13 -6.72 -12.66 3.73
C PHE A 13 -7.60 -13.77 4.30
N TYR A 14 -7.83 -13.77 5.61
CA TYR A 14 -8.55 -14.85 6.29
C TYR A 14 -10.06 -14.82 6.03
N GLY A 15 -10.65 -13.64 5.86
CA GLY A 15 -12.08 -13.47 5.64
C GLY A 15 -12.54 -13.62 4.19
N THR A 16 -11.60 -13.71 3.24
CA THR A 16 -11.92 -13.81 1.80
C THR A 16 -11.70 -15.21 1.28
N THR A 17 -12.63 -15.72 0.47
CA THR A 17 -12.50 -17.02 -0.20
C THR A 17 -12.14 -16.85 -1.69
N THR A 18 -11.46 -17.84 -2.26
CA THR A 18 -11.16 -17.86 -3.71
C THR A 18 -12.41 -17.99 -4.55
N HIS A 19 -13.51 -18.54 -4.01
CA HIS A 19 -14.81 -18.58 -4.67
C HIS A 19 -15.40 -17.16 -4.82
N GLU A 20 -15.38 -16.36 -3.76
CA GLU A 20 -15.84 -14.96 -3.79
C GLU A 20 -15.04 -14.14 -4.80
N ILE A 21 -13.70 -14.31 -4.82
CA ILE A 21 -12.84 -13.60 -5.77
C ILE A 21 -13.17 -14.01 -7.21
N ALA A 22 -13.32 -15.32 -7.48
CA ALA A 22 -13.67 -15.82 -8.80
C ALA A 22 -15.02 -15.24 -9.28
N ALA A 23 -16.03 -15.24 -8.42
CA ALA A 23 -17.33 -14.65 -8.69
C ALA A 23 -17.24 -13.13 -8.97
N TRP A 24 -16.46 -12.40 -8.17
CA TRP A 24 -16.26 -10.95 -8.33
C TRP A 24 -15.57 -10.59 -9.64
N VAL A 25 -14.57 -11.40 -10.04
CA VAL A 25 -13.80 -11.21 -11.29
C VAL A 25 -14.58 -11.71 -12.52
N GLY A 26 -15.64 -12.50 -12.33
CA GLY A 26 -16.43 -13.09 -13.41
C GLY A 26 -15.76 -14.29 -14.08
N VAL A 27 -14.96 -15.07 -13.33
CA VAL A 27 -14.31 -16.28 -13.81
C VAL A 27 -14.71 -17.50 -12.98
N SER A 28 -14.45 -18.71 -13.49
CA SER A 28 -14.66 -19.92 -12.69
C SER A 28 -13.53 -20.10 -11.67
N GLN A 29 -13.84 -20.65 -10.48
CA GLN A 29 -12.84 -20.97 -9.47
C GLN A 29 -11.74 -21.92 -9.99
N PRO A 30 -12.03 -22.98 -10.79
CA PRO A 30 -10.98 -23.80 -11.41
C PRO A 30 -10.04 -23.00 -12.33
N TYR A 31 -10.55 -21.99 -13.04
CA TYR A 31 -9.71 -21.10 -13.84
C TYR A 31 -8.78 -20.26 -12.97
N LEU A 32 -9.28 -19.75 -11.84
CA LEU A 32 -8.47 -19.01 -10.89
C LEU A 32 -7.32 -19.87 -10.33
N TYR A 33 -7.59 -21.14 -9.99
CA TYR A 33 -6.57 -22.08 -9.51
C TYR A 33 -5.54 -22.50 -10.57
N ARG A 34 -5.85 -22.39 -11.85
CA ARG A 34 -4.86 -22.58 -12.93
C ARG A 34 -3.83 -21.44 -12.96
N LEU A 35 -4.23 -20.23 -12.56
CA LEU A 35 -3.35 -19.05 -12.52
C LEU A 35 -2.60 -18.95 -11.18
N TYR A 36 -3.27 -19.28 -10.10
CA TYR A 36 -2.75 -19.19 -8.74
C TYR A 36 -3.10 -20.47 -7.99
N PRO A 37 -2.12 -21.31 -7.63
CA PRO A 37 -2.36 -22.66 -7.11
C PRO A 37 -3.09 -22.70 -5.77
N ASN A 38 -3.07 -21.58 -5.02
CA ASN A 38 -3.75 -21.44 -3.74
C ASN A 38 -4.06 -19.95 -3.45
N LYS A 39 -4.76 -19.69 -2.36
CA LYS A 39 -5.14 -18.34 -1.93
C LYS A 39 -3.90 -17.50 -1.56
N GLU A 40 -2.90 -18.12 -0.96
CA GLU A 40 -1.65 -17.46 -0.56
C GLU A 40 -0.90 -16.92 -1.77
N ALA A 41 -0.79 -17.71 -2.84
CA ALA A 41 -0.15 -17.29 -4.10
C ALA A 41 -0.90 -16.14 -4.77
N LEU A 42 -2.24 -16.19 -4.77
CA LEU A 42 -3.07 -15.10 -5.28
C LEU A 42 -2.91 -13.82 -4.47
N PHE A 43 -2.90 -13.93 -3.13
CA PHE A 43 -2.72 -12.79 -2.25
C PHE A 43 -1.31 -12.19 -2.39
N ALA A 44 -0.27 -13.03 -2.45
CA ALA A 44 1.10 -12.59 -2.69
C ALA A 44 1.24 -11.84 -4.02
N ALA A 45 0.60 -12.35 -5.10
CA ALA A 45 0.58 -11.66 -6.38
C ALA A 45 -0.18 -10.32 -6.33
N ALA A 46 -1.22 -10.21 -5.47
CA ALA A 46 -1.90 -8.94 -5.22
C ALA A 46 -1.01 -7.95 -4.48
N VAL A 47 -0.20 -8.40 -3.52
CA VAL A 47 0.82 -7.57 -2.83
C VAL A 47 1.87 -7.07 -3.83
N ASP A 48 2.39 -7.95 -4.68
CA ASP A 48 3.38 -7.58 -5.71
C ASP A 48 2.78 -6.56 -6.71
N HIS A 49 1.52 -6.71 -7.09
CA HIS A 49 0.80 -5.75 -7.94
C HIS A 49 0.67 -4.38 -7.28
N VAL A 50 0.22 -4.33 -6.03
CA VAL A 50 0.10 -3.07 -5.28
C VAL A 50 1.47 -2.43 -5.09
N SER A 51 2.53 -3.21 -4.86
CA SER A 51 3.91 -2.71 -4.80
C SER A 51 4.34 -1.99 -6.08
N VAL A 52 3.93 -2.49 -7.25
CA VAL A 52 4.20 -1.81 -8.53
C VAL A 52 3.42 -0.50 -8.60
N VAL A 53 2.11 -0.51 -8.32
CA VAL A 53 1.27 0.70 -8.32
C VAL A 53 1.86 1.78 -7.41
N MET A 54 2.28 1.41 -6.19
CA MET A 54 2.91 2.34 -5.24
C MET A 54 4.20 2.93 -5.81
N THR A 55 5.08 2.11 -6.37
CA THR A 55 6.33 2.56 -6.95
C THR A 55 6.10 3.52 -8.11
N ASP A 56 5.21 3.16 -9.02
CA ASP A 56 4.90 3.97 -10.20
C ASP A 56 4.30 5.32 -9.79
N THR A 57 3.44 5.33 -8.78
CA THR A 57 2.85 6.57 -8.23
C THR A 57 3.92 7.45 -7.58
N LEU A 58 4.82 6.88 -6.78
CA LEU A 58 5.93 7.61 -6.16
C LEU A 58 6.84 8.23 -7.24
N VAL A 59 7.21 7.46 -8.26
CA VAL A 59 8.06 7.94 -9.35
C VAL A 59 7.37 9.02 -10.18
N ALA A 60 6.08 8.84 -10.51
CA ALA A 60 5.31 9.80 -11.31
C ALA A 60 5.13 11.16 -10.64
N HIS A 61 5.09 11.21 -9.31
CA HIS A 61 4.95 12.45 -8.54
C HIS A 61 6.30 13.02 -8.06
N SER A 62 7.40 12.32 -8.39
CA SER A 62 8.73 12.82 -8.10
C SER A 62 9.14 13.87 -9.12
N PRO A 63 9.85 14.93 -8.73
CA PRO A 63 10.37 15.92 -9.67
C PRO A 63 11.25 15.25 -10.73
N ALA A 64 11.09 15.64 -11.99
CA ALA A 64 11.77 15.06 -13.16
C ALA A 64 13.32 15.09 -13.08
N SER A 65 13.90 15.82 -12.13
CA SER A 65 15.34 15.94 -11.86
C SER A 65 15.86 14.97 -10.79
N GLY A 66 15.09 13.95 -10.40
CA GLY A 66 15.55 12.88 -9.49
C GLY A 66 16.10 13.41 -8.16
N GLY A 67 15.43 14.37 -7.52
CA GLY A 67 15.86 14.92 -6.22
C GLY A 67 17.16 15.74 -6.22
N ALA A 68 17.95 15.70 -7.29
CA ALA A 68 19.18 16.45 -7.41
C ALA A 68 18.87 17.97 -7.50
N GLY A 69 19.06 18.69 -6.41
CA GLY A 69 18.83 20.12 -6.30
C GLY A 69 17.61 20.56 -5.51
N LEU A 70 16.79 19.62 -4.99
CA LEU A 70 15.76 19.95 -4.03
C LEU A 70 16.36 20.03 -2.62
N SER A 71 15.82 20.97 -1.81
CA SER A 71 16.08 20.91 -0.38
C SER A 71 15.48 19.60 0.22
N PRO A 72 16.02 19.08 1.33
CA PRO A 72 15.45 17.90 1.99
C PRO A 72 13.96 18.04 2.33
N GLU A 73 13.51 19.25 2.66
CA GLU A 73 12.10 19.56 2.94
C GLU A 73 11.24 19.45 1.67
N ALA A 74 11.69 20.03 0.56
CA ALA A 74 10.96 19.95 -0.72
C ALA A 74 10.88 18.51 -1.25
N ALA A 75 11.91 17.70 -1.07
CA ALA A 75 11.91 16.28 -1.41
C ALA A 75 10.91 15.49 -0.55
N LEU A 76 10.86 15.78 0.75
CA LEU A 76 9.91 15.16 1.68
C LEU A 76 8.47 15.55 1.34
N ASP A 77 8.20 16.81 1.02
CA ASP A 77 6.87 17.28 0.64
C ASP A 77 6.40 16.66 -0.69
N ALA A 78 7.30 16.53 -1.67
CA ALA A 78 7.01 15.83 -2.91
C ALA A 78 6.67 14.35 -2.67
N ALA A 79 7.44 13.68 -1.82
CA ALA A 79 7.19 12.28 -1.46
C ALA A 79 5.87 12.11 -0.66
N ARG A 80 5.50 13.08 0.18
CA ARG A 80 4.20 13.12 0.88
C ARG A 80 3.05 13.35 -0.10
N GLY A 81 3.22 14.25 -1.07
CA GLY A 81 2.23 14.50 -2.13
C GLY A 81 1.96 13.24 -2.96
N ALA A 82 3.01 12.49 -3.31
CA ALA A 82 2.91 11.22 -3.98
C ALA A 82 2.15 10.18 -3.13
N TYR A 83 2.42 10.13 -1.83
CA TYR A 83 1.71 9.25 -0.92
C TYR A 83 0.24 9.64 -0.78
N ALA A 84 -0.08 10.94 -0.75
CA ALA A 84 -1.46 11.43 -0.71
C ALA A 84 -2.29 10.95 -1.91
N ALA A 85 -1.67 10.82 -3.10
CA ALA A 85 -2.32 10.24 -4.27
C ALA A 85 -2.63 8.74 -4.11
N LEU A 86 -1.77 7.98 -3.42
CA LEU A 86 -2.02 6.58 -3.05
C LEU A 86 -3.11 6.44 -2.00
N VAL A 87 -3.13 7.35 -1.02
CA VAL A 87 -4.12 7.38 0.07
C VAL A 87 -5.53 7.68 -0.44
N ALA A 88 -5.66 8.30 -1.63
CA ALA A 88 -6.95 8.51 -2.27
C ALA A 88 -7.67 7.19 -2.60
N ASP A 89 -6.95 6.10 -2.85
CA ASP A 89 -7.54 4.76 -2.99
C ASP A 89 -7.56 4.03 -1.64
N ARG A 90 -8.66 4.19 -0.92
CA ARG A 90 -8.87 3.55 0.40
C ARG A 90 -8.77 2.01 0.34
N ASN A 91 -9.05 1.38 -0.80
CA ASN A 91 -8.95 -0.08 -0.94
C ASN A 91 -7.50 -0.54 -0.95
N ILE A 92 -6.60 0.19 -1.62
CA ILE A 92 -5.16 -0.09 -1.57
C ILE A 92 -4.65 -0.03 -0.13
N LEU A 93 -5.02 1.00 0.63
CA LEU A 93 -4.59 1.15 2.02
C LEU A 93 -5.12 0.04 2.93
N ARG A 94 -6.42 -0.26 2.83
CA ARG A 94 -7.04 -1.37 3.59
C ARG A 94 -6.37 -2.69 3.26
N PHE A 95 -6.12 -2.94 1.96
CA PHE A 95 -5.40 -4.13 1.52
C PHE A 95 -4.00 -4.23 2.14
N LEU A 96 -3.23 -3.14 2.16
CA LEU A 96 -1.89 -3.12 2.75
C LEU A 96 -1.92 -3.39 4.26
N MET A 97 -2.89 -2.85 4.99
CA MET A 97 -3.06 -3.16 6.41
C MET A 97 -3.40 -4.64 6.63
N HIS A 98 -4.28 -5.20 5.82
CA HIS A 98 -4.58 -6.63 5.84
C HIS A 98 -3.38 -7.50 5.46
N ALA A 99 -2.54 -7.04 4.52
CA ALA A 99 -1.33 -7.75 4.12
C ALA A 99 -0.33 -7.83 5.28
N ASN A 100 -0.16 -6.75 6.05
CA ASN A 100 0.68 -6.75 7.24
C ASN A 100 0.19 -7.73 8.31
N CYS A 101 -1.13 -7.91 8.44
CA CYS A 101 -1.72 -8.86 9.39
C CYS A 101 -1.63 -10.33 8.91
N ALA A 102 -1.40 -10.57 7.62
CA ALA A 102 -1.37 -11.90 7.01
C ALA A 102 0.05 -12.49 6.88
N VAL A 103 1.07 -11.86 7.49
CA VAL A 103 2.47 -12.31 7.42
C VAL A 103 2.75 -13.62 8.19
N GLY A 104 1.76 -14.22 8.83
CA GLY A 104 1.80 -15.60 9.29
C GLY A 104 1.91 -16.63 8.16
N GLU A 105 1.44 -16.27 6.95
CA GLU A 105 1.52 -17.11 5.76
C GLU A 105 2.87 -16.90 5.04
N PRO A 106 3.71 -17.93 4.83
CA PRO A 106 5.08 -17.75 4.33
C PRO A 106 5.18 -17.02 2.97
N LEU A 107 4.30 -17.35 2.01
CA LEU A 107 4.30 -16.69 0.69
C LEU A 107 3.89 -15.22 0.79
N VAL A 108 2.91 -14.91 1.64
CA VAL A 108 2.48 -13.54 1.91
C VAL A 108 3.59 -12.75 2.59
N ALA A 109 4.23 -13.34 3.62
CA ALA A 109 5.36 -12.72 4.32
C ALA A 109 6.49 -12.34 3.37
N GLN A 110 6.84 -13.23 2.43
CA GLN A 110 7.85 -12.95 1.42
C GLN A 110 7.45 -11.78 0.51
N ALA A 111 6.21 -11.78 0.02
CA ALA A 111 5.70 -10.71 -0.85
C ALA A 111 5.68 -9.36 -0.11
N VAL A 112 5.19 -9.32 1.12
CA VAL A 112 5.16 -8.10 1.96
C VAL A 112 6.57 -7.57 2.20
N ARG A 113 7.53 -8.42 2.54
CA ARG A 113 8.93 -8.01 2.74
C ARG A 113 9.55 -7.47 1.45
N ARG A 114 9.28 -8.10 0.28
CA ARG A 114 9.73 -7.56 -1.02
C ARG A 114 9.11 -6.19 -1.31
N CYS A 115 7.82 -6.02 -1.03
CA CYS A 115 7.13 -4.74 -1.17
C CYS A 115 7.82 -3.67 -0.33
N TYR A 116 8.04 -3.89 0.97
CA TYR A 116 8.73 -2.94 1.84
C TYR A 116 10.15 -2.64 1.38
N ALA A 117 10.94 -3.66 0.99
CA ALA A 117 12.30 -3.47 0.49
C ALA A 117 12.30 -2.54 -0.74
N LYS A 118 11.43 -2.81 -1.71
CA LYS A 118 11.30 -1.99 -2.92
C LYS A 118 10.88 -0.55 -2.59
N GLN A 119 9.93 -0.36 -1.66
CA GLN A 119 9.51 0.98 -1.25
C GLN A 119 10.64 1.74 -0.53
N VAL A 120 11.38 1.07 0.36
CA VAL A 120 12.55 1.68 1.03
C VAL A 120 13.57 2.12 0.01
N ASP A 121 13.91 1.28 -0.97
CA ASP A 121 14.88 1.64 -2.00
C ASP A 121 14.41 2.82 -2.87
N THR A 122 13.11 2.82 -3.25
CA THR A 122 12.53 3.92 -4.03
C THR A 122 12.57 5.23 -3.25
N VAL A 123 12.10 5.23 -2.01
CA VAL A 123 12.05 6.44 -1.18
C VAL A 123 13.46 6.92 -0.81
N ARG A 124 14.41 5.99 -0.59
CA ARG A 124 15.82 6.35 -0.35
C ARG A 124 16.43 7.07 -1.56
N GLN A 125 16.12 6.65 -2.77
CA GLN A 125 16.57 7.35 -3.99
C GLN A 125 16.01 8.76 -4.08
N LEU A 126 14.82 9.01 -3.53
CA LEU A 126 14.18 10.32 -3.52
C LEU A 126 14.69 11.23 -2.41
N LEU A 127 14.87 10.70 -1.21
CA LEU A 127 15.18 11.47 -0.01
C LEU A 127 16.67 11.50 0.34
N GLY A 128 17.46 10.51 -0.11
CA GLY A 128 18.91 10.42 0.07
C GLY A 128 19.39 10.14 1.50
N ASP A 129 18.49 10.04 2.49
CA ASP A 129 18.82 9.92 3.91
C ASP A 129 17.91 8.90 4.60
N ASP A 130 18.51 7.96 5.35
CA ASP A 130 17.78 6.87 6.02
C ASP A 130 16.85 7.38 7.13
N GLU A 131 17.17 8.47 7.81
CA GLU A 131 16.31 9.05 8.83
C GLU A 131 15.08 9.71 8.20
N ALA A 132 15.24 10.38 7.04
CA ALA A 132 14.13 10.91 6.25
C ALA A 132 13.22 9.77 5.74
N VAL A 133 13.80 8.65 5.29
CA VAL A 133 13.04 7.45 4.90
C VAL A 133 12.21 6.92 6.07
N ARG A 134 12.80 6.78 7.26
CA ARG A 134 12.07 6.33 8.47
C ARG A 134 10.91 7.26 8.83
N ARG A 135 11.15 8.57 8.80
CA ARG A 135 10.11 9.58 9.05
C ARG A 135 8.98 9.51 8.03
N TRP A 136 9.31 9.32 6.76
CA TRP A 136 8.32 9.16 5.69
C TRP A 136 7.44 7.92 5.94
N PHE A 137 8.02 6.76 6.28
CA PHE A 137 7.26 5.56 6.61
C PHE A 137 6.40 5.74 7.86
N GLY A 138 6.93 6.41 8.90
CA GLY A 138 6.17 6.71 10.12
C GLY A 138 4.94 7.58 9.84
N ALA A 139 5.11 8.65 9.06
CA ALA A 139 4.01 9.51 8.63
C ALA A 139 3.00 8.74 7.76
N GLY A 140 3.47 7.96 6.80
CA GLY A 140 2.61 7.14 5.95
C GLY A 140 1.79 6.09 6.71
N MET A 141 2.35 5.49 7.76
CA MET A 141 1.59 4.59 8.63
C MET A 141 0.49 5.32 9.39
N LEU A 142 0.74 6.55 9.85
CA LEU A 142 -0.28 7.39 10.47
C LEU A 142 -1.36 7.78 9.45
N ASP A 143 -0.98 8.19 8.24
CA ASP A 143 -1.91 8.52 7.18
C ASP A 143 -2.81 7.32 6.81
N ASN A 144 -2.28 6.10 6.83
CA ASN A 144 -3.09 4.88 6.65
C ASN A 144 -4.17 4.74 7.72
N VAL A 145 -3.82 4.96 8.99
CA VAL A 145 -4.77 4.91 10.10
C VAL A 145 -5.83 6.00 9.94
N VAL A 146 -5.42 7.23 9.67
CA VAL A 146 -6.32 8.39 9.42
C VAL A 146 -7.31 8.07 8.31
N ALA A 147 -6.84 7.57 7.17
CA ALA A 147 -7.67 7.28 6.02
C ALA A 147 -8.63 6.11 6.26
N VAL A 148 -8.16 5.01 6.86
CA VAL A 148 -8.99 3.81 7.10
C VAL A 148 -10.08 4.06 8.14
N LEU A 149 -9.76 4.83 9.18
CA LEU A 149 -10.73 5.24 10.21
C LEU A 149 -11.64 6.39 9.76
N GLY A 150 -11.34 7.08 8.65
CA GLY A 150 -12.11 8.22 8.17
C GLY A 150 -12.03 9.42 9.12
N LEU A 151 -10.85 9.65 9.73
CA LEU A 151 -10.71 10.67 10.78
C LEU A 151 -10.87 12.09 10.25
N ALA A 152 -10.73 12.32 8.95
CA ALA A 152 -10.98 13.63 8.35
C ALA A 152 -12.43 14.11 8.51
N ASP A 153 -13.37 13.19 8.71
CA ASP A 153 -14.80 13.47 8.87
C ASP A 153 -15.23 13.51 10.36
N ILE A 154 -14.28 13.33 11.29
CA ILE A 154 -14.53 13.27 12.73
C ILE A 154 -14.12 14.60 13.38
N ASP A 155 -15.11 15.34 13.89
CA ASP A 155 -14.90 16.62 14.59
C ASP A 155 -14.72 16.38 16.11
N GLU A 156 -13.60 15.73 16.46
CA GLU A 156 -13.21 15.41 17.82
C GLU A 156 -11.76 15.84 18.10
N PRO A 157 -11.42 16.35 19.30
CA PRO A 157 -10.09 16.85 19.60
C PRO A 157 -8.97 15.83 19.36
N TRP A 158 -9.19 14.55 19.66
CA TRP A 158 -8.21 13.49 19.43
C TRP A 158 -8.01 13.20 17.93
N ALA A 159 -9.07 13.30 17.11
CA ALA A 159 -8.97 13.11 15.67
C ALA A 159 -8.19 14.25 15.03
N HIS A 160 -8.41 15.49 15.50
CA HIS A 160 -7.64 16.66 15.06
C HIS A 160 -6.14 16.51 15.35
N VAL A 161 -5.74 15.91 16.47
CA VAL A 161 -4.31 15.64 16.76
C VAL A 161 -3.68 14.72 15.72
N LEU A 162 -4.41 13.69 15.25
CA LEU A 162 -3.90 12.73 14.27
C LEU A 162 -3.96 13.24 12.83
N THR A 163 -4.87 14.17 12.53
CA THR A 163 -5.05 14.76 11.20
C THR A 163 -4.27 16.06 11.00
N ALA A 164 -3.68 16.64 12.07
CA ALA A 164 -2.83 17.82 11.99
C ALA A 164 -1.60 17.55 11.13
N ARG A 165 -1.32 18.43 10.17
CA ARG A 165 -0.17 18.36 9.24
C ARG A 165 0.86 19.42 9.60
#